data_c4ac55800ebf2e2268a073cfdaf76027
#
_entry.id   c4ac55800ebf2e2268a073cfdaf76027
#
_cell.length_a   1.000
_cell.length_b   1.000
_cell.length_c   1.000
_cell.angle_alpha   90.00
_cell.angle_beta   90.00
_cell.angle_gamma   90.00
#
_symmetry.space_group_name_H-M   'P 1'
#
loop_
_entity.id
_entity.type
_entity.pdbx_description
1 polymer ?
#
loop_
_entity_poly.entity_id
_entity_poly.type
_entity_poly.pdbx_seq_one_letter_code
_entity_poly.pdbx_strand_id
1 'polypeptide(L)'
;MRMNLYISQRLKNQNLDTYNIIHIQGVEGSSAQEGRSEALFEMAEKEGWNIVVSEFCDWNAIYAQNLVEKQIKEGKKFNVIYAENDDMAKGAVKALDNAGISHGLGGSVIIMGFDCNRWALEELLSHEWNYDGQCNPYQAEYIDQVIKKLENGETIEDKTIYLEEKSFDAETITPEDIELYGI
;
A
#
# COMPACT_ATOMS: atom_id res chain seq x y z
N MET A 1 7.48 -0.61 -7.76
CA MET A 1 8.55 -1.59 -8.06
C MET A 1 8.99 -2.44 -6.86
N ARG A 2 9.25 -1.88 -5.65
CA ARG A 2 9.69 -2.66 -4.47
C ARG A 2 8.57 -3.50 -3.85
N MET A 3 7.36 -2.97 -3.74
CA MET A 3 6.18 -3.65 -3.22
C MET A 3 5.88 -4.96 -3.96
N ASN A 4 5.93 -4.91 -5.28
CA ASN A 4 5.70 -6.07 -6.13
C ASN A 4 6.75 -7.17 -5.95
N LEU A 5 8.00 -6.77 -5.65
CA LEU A 5 9.09 -7.71 -5.35
C LEU A 5 8.82 -8.41 -4.01
N TYR A 6 8.33 -7.69 -3.01
CA TYR A 6 7.99 -8.24 -1.70
C TYR A 6 6.83 -9.24 -1.81
N ILE A 7 5.74 -8.86 -2.48
CA ILE A 7 4.63 -9.79 -2.73
C ILE A 7 5.16 -11.05 -3.40
N SER A 8 5.88 -10.95 -4.52
CA SER A 8 6.41 -12.10 -5.26
C SER A 8 7.34 -12.97 -4.41
N GLN A 9 8.16 -12.37 -3.56
CA GLN A 9 9.09 -13.11 -2.71
C GLN A 9 8.38 -13.80 -1.55
N ARG A 10 7.43 -13.12 -0.90
CA ARG A 10 6.64 -13.65 0.21
C ARG A 10 5.84 -14.88 -0.20
N LEU A 11 5.29 -14.84 -1.38
CA LEU A 11 4.44 -15.88 -1.89
C LEU A 11 5.23 -17.10 -2.37
N LYS A 12 6.43 -16.91 -2.87
CA LYS A 12 7.38 -18.03 -3.10
C LYS A 12 7.71 -18.76 -1.80
N ASN A 13 7.78 -18.02 -0.68
CA ASN A 13 8.10 -18.59 0.64
C ASN A 13 6.90 -19.28 1.31
N GLN A 14 5.66 -19.00 0.90
CA GLN A 14 4.45 -19.57 1.50
C GLN A 14 3.89 -20.77 0.73
N ASN A 15 4.54 -21.23 -0.37
CA ASN A 15 4.02 -22.26 -1.27
C ASN A 15 2.58 -22.01 -1.74
N LEU A 16 2.23 -20.75 -1.95
CA LEU A 16 0.92 -20.37 -2.46
C LEU A 16 0.94 -20.45 -3.98
N ASP A 17 0.08 -21.30 -4.54
CA ASP A 17 -0.02 -21.51 -5.98
C ASP A 17 -0.61 -20.29 -6.73
N THR A 18 -1.32 -19.41 -6.03
CA THR A 18 -1.97 -18.24 -6.64
C THR A 18 -2.14 -17.08 -5.66
N TYR A 19 -2.17 -15.86 -6.19
CA TYR A 19 -2.50 -14.62 -5.51
C TYR A 19 -3.92 -14.23 -5.84
N ASN A 20 -4.75 -14.19 -4.83
CA ASN A 20 -6.10 -13.67 -4.92
C ASN A 20 -6.16 -12.37 -4.15
N ILE A 21 -6.17 -11.26 -4.87
CA ILE A 21 -6.00 -9.92 -4.33
C ILE A 21 -7.35 -9.23 -4.25
N ILE A 22 -7.69 -8.69 -3.08
CA ILE A 22 -8.69 -7.63 -2.94
C ILE A 22 -7.94 -6.31 -3.09
N HIS A 23 -8.25 -5.57 -4.15
CA HIS A 23 -7.75 -4.24 -4.42
C HIS A 23 -8.76 -3.19 -3.94
N ILE A 24 -8.35 -2.39 -2.97
CA ILE A 24 -9.14 -1.34 -2.35
C ILE A 24 -8.61 0.00 -2.84
N GLN A 25 -9.35 0.63 -3.76
CA GLN A 25 -8.92 1.83 -4.45
C GLN A 25 -9.31 3.09 -3.69
N GLY A 26 -8.50 4.14 -3.85
CA GLY A 26 -8.79 5.46 -3.35
C GLY A 26 -9.92 6.18 -4.09
N VAL A 27 -9.88 7.52 -4.08
CA VAL A 27 -10.84 8.35 -4.84
C VAL A 27 -10.53 8.24 -6.33
N GLU A 28 -11.55 7.90 -7.11
CA GLU A 28 -11.47 7.73 -8.57
C GLU A 28 -10.86 8.96 -9.25
N GLY A 29 -9.85 8.74 -10.09
CA GLY A 29 -9.20 9.77 -10.89
C GLY A 29 -8.21 10.67 -10.10
N SER A 30 -7.93 10.36 -8.84
CA SER A 30 -6.82 11.01 -8.14
C SER A 30 -5.48 10.41 -8.58
N SER A 31 -4.44 11.24 -8.71
CA SER A 31 -3.13 10.81 -9.20
C SER A 31 -2.50 9.67 -8.38
N ALA A 32 -2.74 9.66 -7.08
CA ALA A 32 -2.27 8.58 -6.20
C ALA A 32 -2.99 7.26 -6.49
N GLN A 33 -4.31 7.30 -6.65
CA GLN A 33 -5.11 6.13 -7.03
C GLN A 33 -4.69 5.59 -8.39
N GLU A 34 -4.62 6.45 -9.42
CA GLU A 34 -4.23 6.04 -10.77
C GLU A 34 -2.86 5.35 -10.79
N GLY A 35 -1.84 5.97 -10.16
CA GLY A 35 -0.49 5.40 -10.14
C GLY A 35 -0.37 4.11 -9.33
N ARG A 36 -1.07 3.99 -8.20
CA ARG A 36 -1.09 2.78 -7.36
C ARG A 36 -1.83 1.62 -8.03
N SER A 37 -2.97 1.92 -8.67
CA SER A 37 -3.75 0.96 -9.45
C SER A 37 -2.98 0.46 -10.68
N GLU A 38 -2.40 1.36 -11.49
CA GLU A 38 -1.65 1.01 -12.68
C GLU A 38 -0.49 0.07 -12.34
N ALA A 39 0.29 0.40 -11.30
CA ALA A 39 1.39 -0.44 -10.84
C ALA A 39 0.94 -1.84 -10.41
N LEU A 40 -0.21 -1.96 -9.73
CA LEU A 40 -0.78 -3.25 -9.36
C LEU A 40 -1.21 -4.05 -10.60
N PHE A 41 -1.95 -3.44 -11.52
CA PHE A 41 -2.46 -4.12 -12.72
C PHE A 41 -1.34 -4.61 -13.62
N GLU A 42 -0.31 -3.78 -13.89
CA GLU A 42 0.87 -4.19 -14.66
C GLU A 42 1.57 -5.41 -14.05
N MET A 43 1.72 -5.42 -12.72
CA MET A 43 2.36 -6.55 -12.05
C MET A 43 1.48 -7.78 -11.98
N ALA A 44 0.18 -7.61 -11.79
CA ALA A 44 -0.77 -8.72 -11.81
C ALA A 44 -0.77 -9.44 -13.16
N GLU A 45 -0.75 -8.67 -14.26
CA GLU A 45 -0.62 -9.23 -15.61
C GLU A 45 0.71 -9.96 -15.81
N LYS A 46 1.81 -9.32 -15.43
CA LYS A 46 3.16 -9.87 -15.61
C LYS A 46 3.41 -11.14 -14.79
N GLU A 47 2.96 -11.18 -13.55
CA GLU A 47 3.24 -12.25 -12.61
C GLU A 47 2.10 -13.29 -12.51
N GLY A 48 0.99 -13.07 -13.21
CA GLY A 48 -0.17 -13.95 -13.20
C GLY A 48 -0.99 -13.88 -11.92
N TRP A 49 -1.04 -12.72 -11.26
CA TRP A 49 -1.85 -12.53 -10.05
C TRP A 49 -3.33 -12.37 -10.40
N ASN A 50 -4.18 -12.81 -9.51
CA ASN A 50 -5.63 -12.75 -9.69
C ASN A 50 -6.24 -11.63 -8.83
N ILE A 51 -6.68 -10.54 -9.45
CA ILE A 51 -7.42 -9.49 -8.76
C ILE A 51 -8.88 -9.92 -8.71
N VAL A 52 -9.30 -10.46 -7.56
CA VAL A 52 -10.65 -11.04 -7.38
C VAL A 52 -11.71 -9.99 -7.12
N VAL A 53 -11.30 -8.84 -6.61
CA VAL A 53 -12.13 -7.65 -6.35
C VAL A 53 -11.29 -6.41 -6.58
N SER A 54 -11.88 -5.36 -7.17
CA SER A 54 -11.29 -4.05 -7.32
C SER A 54 -12.42 -3.03 -7.22
N GLU A 55 -12.50 -2.31 -6.10
CA GLU A 55 -13.58 -1.35 -5.84
C GLU A 55 -13.04 -0.06 -5.20
N PHE A 56 -13.66 1.08 -5.53
CA PHE A 56 -13.35 2.38 -4.92
C PHE A 56 -13.93 2.46 -3.52
N CYS A 57 -13.10 2.89 -2.57
CA CYS A 57 -13.45 3.12 -1.18
C CYS A 57 -13.11 4.53 -0.69
N ASP A 58 -12.77 5.45 -1.61
CA ASP A 58 -12.67 6.89 -1.38
C ASP A 58 -11.76 7.30 -0.20
N TRP A 59 -10.64 6.59 0.00
CA TRP A 59 -9.73 6.75 1.14
C TRP A 59 -10.40 6.51 2.50
N ASN A 60 -11.54 5.81 2.54
CA ASN A 60 -12.39 5.67 3.72
C ASN A 60 -12.30 4.27 4.35
N ALA A 61 -11.86 4.22 5.61
CA ALA A 61 -11.73 2.98 6.37
C ALA A 61 -13.05 2.18 6.48
N ILE A 62 -14.18 2.87 6.64
CA ILE A 62 -15.49 2.21 6.81
C ILE A 62 -15.93 1.56 5.49
N TYR A 63 -15.68 2.21 4.35
CA TYR A 63 -16.00 1.64 3.04
C TYR A 63 -15.14 0.41 2.77
N ALA A 64 -13.85 0.48 3.07
CA ALA A 64 -12.94 -0.65 2.96
C ALA A 64 -13.34 -1.82 3.88
N GLN A 65 -13.71 -1.53 5.14
CA GLN A 65 -14.23 -2.55 6.06
C GLN A 65 -15.47 -3.24 5.49
N ASN A 66 -16.47 -2.46 5.06
CA ASN A 66 -17.71 -3.00 4.49
C ASN A 66 -17.45 -3.85 3.24
N LEU A 67 -16.52 -3.42 2.37
CA LEU A 67 -16.11 -4.18 1.20
C LEU A 67 -15.57 -5.55 1.60
N VAL A 68 -14.60 -5.60 2.51
CA VAL A 68 -13.95 -6.86 2.93
C VAL A 68 -14.95 -7.77 3.67
N GLU A 69 -15.77 -7.22 4.58
CA GLU A 69 -16.84 -7.98 5.25
C GLU A 69 -17.83 -8.63 4.26
N LYS A 70 -18.20 -7.89 3.19
CA LYS A 70 -19.02 -8.42 2.10
C LYS A 70 -18.34 -9.60 1.41
N GLN A 71 -17.05 -9.47 1.05
CA GLN A 71 -16.30 -10.54 0.37
C GLN A 71 -16.17 -11.79 1.24
N ILE A 72 -15.93 -11.62 2.54
CA ILE A 72 -15.89 -12.73 3.51
C ILE A 72 -17.26 -13.43 3.58
N LYS A 73 -18.35 -12.67 3.68
CA LYS A 73 -19.71 -13.18 3.75
C LYS A 73 -20.13 -13.95 2.50
N GLU A 74 -19.66 -13.51 1.33
CA GLU A 74 -19.87 -14.17 0.04
C GLU A 74 -18.98 -15.41 -0.17
N GLY A 75 -18.07 -15.70 0.77
CA GLY A 75 -17.15 -16.84 0.70
C GLY A 75 -16.05 -16.69 -0.34
N LYS A 76 -15.76 -15.46 -0.75
CA LYS A 76 -14.68 -15.16 -1.70
C LYS A 76 -13.35 -15.62 -1.13
N LYS A 77 -12.53 -16.27 -1.95
CA LYS A 77 -11.17 -16.68 -1.56
C LYS A 77 -10.17 -15.59 -1.94
N PHE A 78 -9.45 -15.10 -0.95
CA PHE A 78 -8.37 -14.12 -1.12
C PHE A 78 -7.28 -14.37 -0.08
N ASN A 79 -6.08 -13.91 -0.36
CA ASN A 79 -4.91 -14.01 0.50
C ASN A 79 -4.02 -12.76 0.48
N VAL A 80 -4.46 -11.71 -0.22
CA VAL A 80 -3.81 -10.40 -0.23
C VAL A 80 -4.86 -9.31 -0.17
N ILE A 81 -4.67 -8.34 0.70
CA ILE A 81 -5.32 -7.03 0.70
C ILE A 81 -4.29 -6.03 0.19
N TYR A 82 -4.58 -5.40 -0.95
CA TYR A 82 -3.85 -4.27 -1.47
C TYR A 82 -4.73 -3.03 -1.29
N ALA A 83 -4.51 -2.29 -0.23
CA ALA A 83 -5.21 -1.04 0.04
C ALA A 83 -4.33 0.14 -0.39
N GLU A 84 -4.89 1.06 -1.15
CA GLU A 84 -4.15 2.19 -1.69
C GLU A 84 -3.84 3.30 -0.67
N ASN A 85 -4.28 3.13 0.60
CA ASN A 85 -3.77 3.90 1.73
C ASN A 85 -3.94 3.14 3.05
N ASP A 86 -3.33 3.67 4.12
CA ASP A 86 -3.31 3.06 5.44
C ASP A 86 -4.68 3.01 6.10
N ASP A 87 -5.49 4.07 5.97
CA ASP A 87 -6.83 4.09 6.57
C ASP A 87 -7.72 2.97 6.01
N MET A 88 -7.66 2.74 4.69
CA MET A 88 -8.40 1.64 4.06
C MET A 88 -7.82 0.27 4.46
N ALA A 89 -6.49 0.15 4.58
CA ALA A 89 -5.87 -1.07 5.09
C ALA A 89 -6.35 -1.38 6.52
N LYS A 90 -6.40 -0.38 7.40
CA LYS A 90 -6.95 -0.49 8.76
C LYS A 90 -8.41 -0.94 8.77
N GLY A 91 -9.22 -0.39 7.87
CA GLY A 91 -10.61 -0.84 7.69
C GLY A 91 -10.71 -2.31 7.28
N ALA A 92 -9.87 -2.73 6.34
CA ALA A 92 -9.81 -4.12 5.89
C ALA A 92 -9.37 -5.07 7.02
N VAL A 93 -8.33 -4.72 7.78
CA VAL A 93 -7.86 -5.48 8.94
C VAL A 93 -8.98 -5.64 9.98
N LYS A 94 -9.74 -4.58 10.26
CA LYS A 94 -10.88 -4.65 11.16
C LYS A 94 -11.93 -5.68 10.72
N ALA A 95 -12.16 -5.83 9.42
CA ALA A 95 -13.07 -6.84 8.88
C ALA A 95 -12.52 -8.26 9.07
N LEU A 96 -11.20 -8.46 8.89
CA LEU A 96 -10.53 -9.74 9.12
C LEU A 96 -10.61 -10.15 10.59
N ASP A 97 -10.30 -9.22 11.51
CA ASP A 97 -10.39 -9.43 12.96
C ASP A 97 -11.79 -9.86 13.41
N ASN A 98 -12.82 -9.14 12.92
CA ASN A 98 -14.21 -9.46 13.22
C ASN A 98 -14.60 -10.88 12.76
N ALA A 99 -13.95 -11.38 11.72
CA ALA A 99 -14.19 -12.71 11.16
C ALA A 99 -13.21 -13.78 11.72
N GLY A 100 -12.26 -13.41 12.56
CA GLY A 100 -11.23 -14.33 13.10
C GLY A 100 -10.27 -14.86 12.04
N ILE A 101 -10.02 -14.05 10.99
CA ILE A 101 -9.08 -14.40 9.89
C ILE A 101 -7.71 -13.82 10.24
N SER A 102 -6.70 -14.67 10.35
CA SER A 102 -5.33 -14.25 10.64
C SER A 102 -4.72 -13.48 9.48
N HIS A 103 -3.96 -12.43 9.79
CA HIS A 103 -3.32 -11.58 8.81
C HIS A 103 -1.90 -11.18 9.26
N GLY A 104 -1.20 -10.40 8.44
CA GLY A 104 0.15 -9.95 8.75
C GLY A 104 1.21 -11.02 8.57
N LEU A 105 2.34 -10.87 9.26
CA LEU A 105 3.49 -11.74 9.15
C LEU A 105 3.22 -13.11 9.77
N GLY A 106 3.13 -14.13 8.93
CA GLY A 106 2.75 -15.49 9.34
C GLY A 106 1.24 -15.76 9.32
N GLY A 107 0.42 -14.73 9.10
CA GLY A 107 -1.02 -14.87 8.91
C GLY A 107 -1.42 -15.41 7.54
N SER A 108 -2.70 -15.68 7.35
CA SER A 108 -3.25 -16.22 6.10
C SER A 108 -3.52 -15.12 5.04
N VAL A 109 -3.56 -13.86 5.44
CA VAL A 109 -3.80 -12.71 4.56
C VAL A 109 -2.65 -11.70 4.68
N ILE A 110 -2.05 -11.36 3.56
CA ILE A 110 -1.04 -10.31 3.44
C ILE A 110 -1.74 -8.95 3.43
N ILE A 111 -1.27 -8.02 4.24
CA ILE A 111 -1.79 -6.65 4.33
C ILE A 111 -0.76 -5.68 3.78
N MET A 112 -1.21 -4.81 2.89
CA MET A 112 -0.40 -3.78 2.26
C MET A 112 -1.11 -2.43 2.33
N GLY A 113 -0.38 -1.41 2.77
CA GLY A 113 -0.82 -0.04 2.88
C GLY A 113 0.09 0.93 2.13
N PHE A 114 -0.29 2.19 2.15
CA PHE A 114 0.50 3.33 1.66
C PHE A 114 0.23 4.52 2.57
N ASP A 115 1.18 5.39 2.64
CA ASP A 115 1.32 6.70 3.24
C ASP A 115 2.42 6.71 4.32
N CYS A 116 2.67 5.60 5.02
CA CYS A 116 3.56 5.49 6.17
C CYS A 116 3.09 6.37 7.33
N ASN A 117 1.80 6.34 7.65
CA ASN A 117 1.35 6.87 8.92
C ASN A 117 2.09 6.19 10.07
N ARG A 118 2.50 6.94 11.08
CA ARG A 118 3.27 6.40 12.22
C ARG A 118 2.61 5.15 12.81
N TRP A 119 1.30 5.19 13.02
CA TRP A 119 0.54 4.06 13.56
C TRP A 119 0.53 2.84 12.61
N ALA A 120 0.58 3.05 11.28
CA ALA A 120 0.65 1.95 10.31
C ALA A 120 2.03 1.28 10.33
N LEU A 121 3.10 2.07 10.47
CA LEU A 121 4.44 1.53 10.68
C LEU A 121 4.58 0.78 12.02
N GLU A 122 3.85 1.19 13.05
CA GLU A 122 3.76 0.44 14.32
C GLU A 122 3.06 -0.91 14.14
N GLU A 123 2.04 -1.00 13.28
CA GLU A 123 1.40 -2.27 12.89
C GLU A 123 2.36 -3.20 12.09
N LEU A 124 3.24 -2.61 11.27
CA LEU A 124 4.31 -3.39 10.63
C LEU A 124 5.30 -3.95 11.66
N LEU A 125 5.74 -3.11 12.61
CA LEU A 125 6.70 -3.50 13.64
C LEU A 125 6.12 -4.59 14.57
N SER A 126 4.81 -4.56 14.82
CA SER A 126 4.09 -5.59 15.59
C SER A 126 3.75 -6.84 14.78
N HIS A 127 4.08 -6.87 13.48
CA HIS A 127 3.82 -7.95 12.54
C HIS A 127 2.33 -8.14 12.15
N GLU A 128 1.47 -7.18 12.48
CA GLU A 128 0.04 -7.21 12.10
C GLU A 128 -0.17 -6.89 10.62
N TRP A 129 0.74 -6.11 10.02
CA TRP A 129 0.78 -5.82 8.59
C TRP A 129 2.05 -6.38 7.96
N ASN A 130 2.11 -6.38 6.61
CA ASN A 130 3.26 -6.95 5.90
C ASN A 130 4.10 -5.90 5.19
N TYR A 131 3.48 -4.82 4.66
CA TYR A 131 4.17 -3.86 3.83
C TYR A 131 3.47 -2.50 3.84
N ASP A 132 4.26 -1.43 3.80
CA ASP A 132 3.79 -0.07 3.63
C ASP A 132 4.71 0.73 2.70
N GLY A 133 4.11 1.52 1.82
CA GLY A 133 4.79 2.39 0.86
C GLY A 133 4.64 3.85 1.26
N GLN A 134 5.77 4.56 1.38
CA GLN A 134 5.74 5.98 1.73
C GLN A 134 5.04 6.80 0.64
N CYS A 135 4.23 7.78 1.09
CA CYS A 135 3.81 8.93 0.32
C CYS A 135 4.31 10.18 1.05
N ASN A 136 5.45 10.72 0.61
CA ASN A 136 6.12 11.80 1.33
C ASN A 136 5.39 13.14 1.17
N PRO A 137 4.77 13.70 2.22
CA PRO A 137 4.06 14.99 2.14
C PRO A 137 5.02 16.19 2.19
N TYR A 138 6.29 15.99 2.55
CA TYR A 138 7.27 17.05 2.74
C TYR A 138 7.91 17.49 1.41
N GLN A 139 7.12 18.12 0.56
CA GLN A 139 7.55 18.56 -0.78
C GLN A 139 8.15 19.98 -0.82
N ALA A 140 8.03 20.74 0.27
CA ALA A 140 8.40 22.16 0.30
C ALA A 140 9.87 22.41 -0.08
N GLU A 141 10.80 21.54 0.35
CA GLU A 141 12.22 21.68 0.02
C GLU A 141 12.49 21.53 -1.48
N TYR A 142 11.84 20.59 -2.14
CA TYR A 142 11.95 20.38 -3.59
C TYR A 142 11.35 21.55 -4.36
N ILE A 143 10.22 22.09 -3.90
CA ILE A 143 9.58 23.27 -4.49
C ILE A 143 10.51 24.49 -4.36
N ASP A 144 11.12 24.70 -3.18
CA ASP A 144 12.08 25.78 -2.94
C ASP A 144 13.29 25.68 -3.88
N GLN A 145 13.84 24.49 -4.07
CA GLN A 145 14.94 24.27 -5.02
C GLN A 145 14.57 24.63 -6.45
N VAL A 146 13.36 24.27 -6.90
CA VAL A 146 12.85 24.63 -8.23
C VAL A 146 12.68 26.15 -8.36
N ILE A 147 12.10 26.81 -7.35
CA ILE A 147 11.91 28.26 -7.34
C ILE A 147 13.28 28.97 -7.44
N LYS A 148 14.25 28.58 -6.63
CA LYS A 148 15.61 29.15 -6.66
C LYS A 148 16.29 29.02 -8.02
N LYS A 149 16.14 27.89 -8.69
CA LYS A 149 16.65 27.70 -10.06
C LYS A 149 16.01 28.70 -11.04
N LEU A 150 14.68 28.84 -10.99
CA LEU A 150 13.96 29.77 -11.85
C LEU A 150 14.34 31.24 -11.57
N GLU A 151 14.50 31.62 -10.31
CA GLU A 151 14.95 32.97 -9.93
C GLU A 151 16.38 33.28 -10.43
N ASN A 152 17.23 32.27 -10.51
CA ASN A 152 18.57 32.38 -11.09
C ASN A 152 18.58 32.38 -12.63
N GLY A 153 17.42 32.31 -13.28
CA GLY A 153 17.28 32.28 -14.74
C GLY A 153 17.65 30.91 -15.35
N GLU A 154 17.69 29.87 -14.55
CA GLU A 154 17.93 28.52 -15.04
C GLU A 154 16.67 27.95 -15.69
N THR A 155 16.85 27.10 -16.71
CA THR A 155 15.74 26.38 -17.33
C THR A 155 15.52 25.06 -16.62
N ILE A 156 14.27 24.76 -16.29
CA ILE A 156 13.87 23.44 -15.78
C ILE A 156 13.56 22.57 -17.01
N GLU A 157 14.46 21.66 -17.33
CA GLU A 157 14.33 20.76 -18.49
C GLU A 157 13.29 19.67 -18.21
N ASP A 158 13.35 19.04 -17.04
CA ASP A 158 12.39 18.01 -16.63
C ASP A 158 11.15 18.63 -15.98
N LYS A 159 10.01 18.46 -16.64
CA LYS A 159 8.70 18.94 -16.12
C LYS A 159 8.14 18.06 -15.01
N THR A 160 8.70 16.88 -14.80
CA THR A 160 8.28 15.91 -13.78
C THR A 160 9.48 15.56 -12.92
N ILE A 161 9.37 15.79 -11.62
CA ILE A 161 10.37 15.42 -10.63
C ILE A 161 9.81 14.27 -9.81
N TYR A 162 10.46 13.10 -9.88
CA TYR A 162 10.12 11.95 -9.05
C TYR A 162 10.84 12.05 -7.72
N LEU A 163 10.10 12.01 -6.64
CA LEU A 163 10.65 11.95 -5.30
C LEU A 163 11.11 10.51 -5.00
N GLU A 164 12.26 10.37 -4.33
CA GLU A 164 12.65 9.10 -3.77
C GLU A 164 11.81 8.83 -2.53
N GLU A 165 10.94 7.83 -2.63
CA GLU A 165 10.13 7.36 -1.51
C GLU A 165 10.62 6.00 -1.04
N LYS A 166 10.46 5.74 0.26
CA LYS A 166 10.83 4.48 0.88
C LYS A 166 9.64 3.53 0.94
N SER A 167 9.95 2.32 1.29
CA SER A 167 8.96 1.30 1.60
C SER A 167 9.51 0.42 2.70
N PHE A 168 8.62 -0.05 3.54
CA PHE A 168 8.93 -0.81 4.73
C PHE A 168 8.20 -2.14 4.70
N ASP A 169 8.82 -3.15 5.26
CA ASP A 169 8.23 -4.47 5.44
C ASP A 169 8.39 -4.95 6.89
N ALA A 170 7.50 -5.83 7.31
CA ALA A 170 7.45 -6.31 8.69
C ALA A 170 8.68 -7.12 9.13
N GLU A 171 9.51 -7.59 8.20
CA GLU A 171 10.70 -8.39 8.53
C GLU A 171 11.92 -7.50 8.80
N THR A 172 11.92 -6.26 8.31
CA THR A 172 13.10 -5.38 8.34
C THR A 172 12.88 -4.03 9.01
N ILE A 173 11.65 -3.62 9.25
CA ILE A 173 11.32 -2.34 9.89
C ILE A 173 11.92 -2.26 11.30
N THR A 174 12.40 -1.06 11.65
CA THR A 174 12.97 -0.76 12.96
C THR A 174 12.22 0.39 13.65
N PRO A 175 12.31 0.53 14.98
CA PRO A 175 11.78 1.70 15.68
C PRO A 175 12.36 3.03 15.15
N GLU A 176 13.62 3.03 14.69
CA GLU A 176 14.26 4.20 14.11
C GLU A 176 13.61 4.61 12.78
N ASP A 177 13.19 3.65 11.97
CA ASP A 177 12.45 3.94 10.74
C ASP A 177 11.12 4.64 11.03
N ILE A 178 10.41 4.23 12.08
CA ILE A 178 9.16 4.87 12.50
C ILE A 178 9.39 6.32 12.94
N GLU A 179 10.47 6.58 13.68
CA GLU A 179 10.81 7.95 14.11
C GLU A 179 11.21 8.85 12.93
N LEU A 180 11.87 8.30 11.92
CA LEU A 180 12.38 9.07 10.79
C LEU A 180 11.34 9.27 9.67
N TYR A 181 10.45 8.32 9.46
CA TYR A 181 9.57 8.26 8.27
C TYR A 181 8.08 8.21 8.59
N GLY A 182 7.69 7.95 9.84
CA GLY A 182 6.30 7.97 10.26
C GLY A 182 5.74 9.39 10.27
N ILE A 183 4.64 9.63 9.55
CA ILE A 183 3.95 10.92 9.48
C ILE A 183 2.73 10.96 10.41
#